data_6dd8681bb01a82636349fb636f810e83
#
_entry.id   6dd8681bb01a82636349fb636f810e83
#
_cell.length_a   1.000
_cell.length_b   1.000
_cell.length_c   1.000
_cell.angle_alpha   90.00
_cell.angle_beta   90.00
_cell.angle_gamma   90.00
#
_symmetry.space_group_name_H-M   'P 1'
#
loop_
_entity.id
_entity.type
_entity.pdbx_description
1 polymer ?
#
loop_
_entity_poly.entity_id
_entity_poly.type
_entity_poly.pdbx_seq_one_letter_code
_entity_poly.pdbx_strand_id
1 'polypeptide(L)'
;MDYSKTLRLPQTEFPMRGNLPQKEPQFVELWKDKDLYNKRIEKRKKAGAPRFVLHDGPPYANGKIHIGHALNKTLKDIIVRYKYMAGYMANYVPGWDTHGLPIEYAVLKDSGEDRANMSVLELRRKCLEYAKKWIEIQKTDFIRMGVIGDFDNRYVTFDPHLEAKEIEVFGEMARKGYIYKGKKAVYWCSHCETALAEAEIEYKDRKSPSIYVKFPAKNIKGLGPEGVDQSKLFAVIWTTTPWTIPANQYISVNPKFTYVWVHNLDADEYYLMNKELAPAALADCKIENYEFAGREMTGAEWELAEFMHPWASYNRTVYVLEGNHVTLDAGTGCVHTAPGHGVDDFEVYKKYENEGKLKQEVICPVDNK
;
A
#
# COMPACT_ATOMS: atom_id res chain seq x y z
N MET A 1 -7.92 -36.74 64.33
CA MET A 1 -8.81 -37.68 63.60
C MET A 1 -8.63 -37.44 62.12
N ASP A 2 -8.36 -38.43 61.35
CA ASP A 2 -8.27 -38.34 59.86
C ASP A 2 -9.67 -38.55 59.27
N TYR A 3 -10.23 -37.46 58.74
CA TYR A 3 -11.55 -37.48 58.11
C TYR A 3 -11.51 -37.83 56.61
N SER A 4 -10.36 -38.14 56.06
CA SER A 4 -10.21 -38.43 54.62
C SER A 4 -11.09 -39.60 54.16
N LYS A 5 -11.33 -40.56 55.03
CA LYS A 5 -12.18 -41.75 54.80
C LYS A 5 -13.69 -41.45 54.82
N THR A 6 -14.10 -40.31 55.32
CA THR A 6 -15.51 -39.87 55.33
C THR A 6 -15.93 -39.04 54.10
N LEU A 7 -14.98 -38.65 53.30
CA LEU A 7 -15.24 -37.88 52.10
C LEU A 7 -15.90 -38.78 51.02
N ARG A 8 -17.11 -38.41 50.60
CA ARG A 8 -17.80 -39.02 49.47
C ARG A 8 -17.52 -38.22 48.20
N LEU A 9 -16.34 -38.42 47.60
CA LEU A 9 -15.99 -37.80 46.34
C LEU A 9 -16.71 -38.51 45.19
N PRO A 10 -17.15 -37.79 44.17
CA PRO A 10 -17.73 -38.42 42.99
C PRO A 10 -16.69 -39.33 42.32
N GLN A 11 -17.11 -40.57 42.02
CA GLN A 11 -16.30 -41.52 41.26
C GLN A 11 -16.76 -41.49 39.79
N THR A 12 -15.84 -41.27 38.88
CA THR A 12 -16.13 -41.22 37.46
C THR A 12 -14.90 -41.71 36.66
N GLU A 13 -15.16 -42.42 35.57
CA GLU A 13 -14.14 -42.77 34.58
C GLU A 13 -13.77 -41.62 33.69
N PHE A 14 -14.56 -40.53 33.75
CA PHE A 14 -14.25 -39.31 32.98
C PHE A 14 -12.96 -38.68 33.49
N PRO A 15 -11.94 -38.48 32.63
CA PRO A 15 -10.65 -38.00 33.06
C PRO A 15 -10.74 -36.56 33.57
N MET A 16 -10.24 -36.29 34.77
CA MET A 16 -10.23 -34.98 35.42
C MET A 16 -9.33 -33.98 34.69
N ARG A 17 -8.34 -34.45 33.94
CA ARG A 17 -7.45 -33.61 33.12
C ARG A 17 -7.74 -33.86 31.64
N GLY A 18 -7.88 -32.78 30.86
CA GLY A 18 -8.12 -32.86 29.42
C GLY A 18 -7.03 -33.59 28.67
N ASN A 19 -5.76 -33.34 29.03
CA ASN A 19 -4.57 -33.89 28.39
C ASN A 19 -4.62 -33.76 26.85
N LEU A 20 -5.04 -32.56 26.38
CA LEU A 20 -5.32 -32.28 24.97
C LEU A 20 -4.12 -32.50 24.04
N PRO A 21 -2.87 -32.10 24.41
CA PRO A 21 -1.71 -32.31 23.53
C PRO A 21 -1.51 -33.78 23.12
N GLN A 22 -1.92 -34.72 23.95
CA GLN A 22 -1.81 -36.17 23.70
C GLN A 22 -3.07 -36.75 23.04
N LYS A 23 -4.24 -36.22 23.36
CA LYS A 23 -5.53 -36.73 22.84
C LYS A 23 -5.89 -36.20 21.46
N GLU A 24 -5.60 -34.94 21.19
CA GLU A 24 -5.96 -34.32 19.91
C GLU A 24 -5.37 -35.03 18.69
N PRO A 25 -4.08 -35.43 18.68
CA PRO A 25 -3.54 -36.21 17.57
C PRO A 25 -4.31 -37.52 17.32
N GLN A 26 -4.75 -38.20 18.38
CA GLN A 26 -5.53 -39.43 18.27
C GLN A 26 -6.91 -39.16 17.63
N PHE A 27 -7.53 -38.03 17.94
CA PHE A 27 -8.79 -37.63 17.29
C PHE A 27 -8.59 -37.31 15.82
N VAL A 28 -7.54 -36.59 15.46
CA VAL A 28 -7.21 -36.27 14.07
C VAL A 28 -6.99 -37.55 13.25
N GLU A 29 -6.25 -38.50 13.80
CA GLU A 29 -6.02 -39.80 13.17
C GLU A 29 -7.32 -40.62 13.02
N LEU A 30 -8.14 -40.68 14.06
CA LEU A 30 -9.47 -41.33 14.02
C LEU A 30 -10.37 -40.72 12.93
N TRP A 31 -10.35 -39.38 12.74
CA TRP A 31 -11.13 -38.71 11.71
C TRP A 31 -10.64 -39.05 10.30
N LYS A 32 -9.34 -39.18 10.13
CA LYS A 32 -8.70 -39.60 8.88
C LYS A 32 -9.04 -41.07 8.56
N ASP A 33 -8.85 -41.99 9.51
CA ASP A 33 -9.13 -43.42 9.31
C ASP A 33 -10.60 -43.68 8.99
N LYS A 34 -11.49 -42.91 9.59
CA LYS A 34 -12.92 -42.98 9.31
C LYS A 34 -13.34 -42.26 8.04
N ASP A 35 -12.43 -41.57 7.36
CA ASP A 35 -12.72 -40.70 6.22
C ASP A 35 -13.90 -39.74 6.50
N LEU A 36 -13.82 -39.06 7.63
CA LEU A 36 -14.94 -38.29 8.15
C LEU A 36 -15.37 -37.17 7.24
N TYR A 37 -14.42 -36.51 6.58
CA TYR A 37 -14.71 -35.39 5.67
C TYR A 37 -15.56 -35.84 4.48
N ASN A 38 -15.12 -36.85 3.73
CA ASN A 38 -15.83 -37.30 2.53
C ASN A 38 -17.18 -37.91 2.90
N LYS A 39 -17.24 -38.73 3.94
CA LYS A 39 -18.51 -39.35 4.41
C LYS A 39 -19.56 -38.31 4.79
N ARG A 40 -19.17 -37.22 5.46
CA ARG A 40 -20.13 -36.13 5.77
C ARG A 40 -20.62 -35.40 4.54
N ILE A 41 -19.74 -35.13 3.56
CA ILE A 41 -20.11 -34.49 2.30
C ILE A 41 -21.05 -35.39 1.49
N GLU A 42 -20.71 -36.67 1.33
CA GLU A 42 -21.58 -37.65 0.64
C GLU A 42 -22.96 -37.82 1.30
N LYS A 43 -22.99 -37.89 2.64
CA LYS A 43 -24.27 -37.96 3.38
C LYS A 43 -25.18 -36.76 3.03
N ARG A 44 -24.63 -35.55 3.01
CA ARG A 44 -25.40 -34.34 2.68
C ARG A 44 -25.77 -34.29 1.19
N LYS A 45 -24.89 -34.74 0.32
CA LYS A 45 -25.15 -34.84 -1.13
C LYS A 45 -26.31 -35.82 -1.42
N LYS A 46 -26.29 -37.01 -0.81
CA LYS A 46 -27.37 -38.02 -0.95
C LYS A 46 -28.72 -37.51 -0.40
N ALA A 47 -28.68 -36.64 0.62
CA ALA A 47 -29.90 -36.03 1.18
C ALA A 47 -30.39 -34.82 0.39
N GLY A 48 -29.79 -34.43 -0.74
CA GLY A 48 -30.16 -33.25 -1.52
C GLY A 48 -29.97 -31.93 -0.76
N ALA A 49 -29.04 -31.90 0.22
CA ALA A 49 -28.83 -30.73 1.06
C ALA A 49 -28.34 -29.52 0.27
N PRO A 50 -28.76 -28.30 0.63
CA PRO A 50 -28.28 -27.08 -0.03
C PRO A 50 -26.78 -26.92 0.16
N ARG A 51 -26.08 -26.42 -0.87
CA ARG A 51 -24.64 -26.15 -0.80
C ARG A 51 -24.34 -24.90 0.00
N PHE A 52 -23.30 -24.99 0.82
CA PHE A 52 -22.64 -23.85 1.43
C PHE A 52 -21.15 -23.92 1.11
N VAL A 53 -20.64 -22.88 0.44
CA VAL A 53 -19.22 -22.79 0.07
C VAL A 53 -18.61 -21.63 0.85
N LEU A 54 -17.58 -21.94 1.63
CA LEU A 54 -16.73 -20.95 2.26
C LEU A 54 -15.41 -20.91 1.48
N HIS A 55 -15.19 -19.80 0.74
CA HIS A 55 -13.93 -19.60 0.03
C HIS A 55 -12.79 -19.35 1.03
N ASP A 56 -11.66 -20.01 0.83
CA ASP A 56 -10.47 -19.80 1.64
C ASP A 56 -9.70 -18.58 1.14
N GLY A 57 -9.42 -17.59 2.01
CA GLY A 57 -8.37 -16.61 1.78
C GLY A 57 -7.03 -17.33 1.98
N PRO A 58 -6.28 -17.57 0.90
CA PRO A 58 -5.13 -18.44 0.96
C PRO A 58 -3.96 -17.78 1.70
N PRO A 59 -3.30 -18.46 2.64
CA PRO A 59 -2.06 -17.97 3.23
C PRO A 59 -0.91 -18.03 2.21
N TYR A 60 0.10 -17.18 2.40
CA TYR A 60 1.36 -17.31 1.66
C TYR A 60 2.12 -18.58 2.09
N ALA A 61 2.68 -19.28 1.10
CA ALA A 61 3.52 -20.45 1.32
C ALA A 61 5.00 -20.03 1.56
N ASN A 62 5.25 -19.23 2.59
CA ASN A 62 6.57 -18.59 2.81
C ASN A 62 7.12 -18.71 4.24
N GLY A 63 6.54 -19.56 5.08
CA GLY A 63 7.00 -19.72 6.47
C GLY A 63 6.06 -20.54 7.33
N LYS A 64 6.40 -20.66 8.62
CA LYS A 64 5.55 -21.32 9.62
C LYS A 64 4.25 -20.52 9.84
N ILE A 65 3.20 -21.23 10.25
CA ILE A 65 1.96 -20.57 10.66
C ILE A 65 2.20 -19.73 11.93
N HIS A 66 1.45 -18.64 12.03
CA HIS A 66 1.41 -17.78 13.22
C HIS A 66 -0.01 -17.68 13.77
N ILE A 67 -0.17 -16.98 14.90
CA ILE A 67 -1.48 -16.88 15.58
C ILE A 67 -2.60 -16.34 14.69
N GLY A 68 -2.31 -15.46 13.74
CA GLY A 68 -3.27 -14.96 12.77
C GLY A 68 -3.80 -16.07 11.84
N HIS A 69 -2.93 -16.96 11.36
CA HIS A 69 -3.34 -18.15 10.61
C HIS A 69 -4.21 -19.08 11.48
N ALA A 70 -3.81 -19.32 12.74
CA ALA A 70 -4.57 -20.13 13.67
C ALA A 70 -5.98 -19.57 13.89
N LEU A 71 -6.11 -18.28 14.17
CA LEU A 71 -7.39 -17.61 14.34
C LEU A 71 -8.27 -17.73 13.08
N ASN A 72 -7.71 -17.41 11.92
CA ASN A 72 -8.43 -17.46 10.64
C ASN A 72 -8.97 -18.86 10.34
N LYS A 73 -8.12 -19.88 10.42
CA LYS A 73 -8.51 -21.27 10.13
C LYS A 73 -9.48 -21.84 11.15
N THR A 74 -9.34 -21.49 12.43
CA THR A 74 -10.27 -21.91 13.48
C THR A 74 -11.66 -21.31 13.27
N LEU A 75 -11.75 -20.01 12.96
CA LEU A 75 -13.04 -19.36 12.66
C LEU A 75 -13.73 -19.99 11.44
N LYS A 76 -13.00 -20.27 10.38
CA LYS A 76 -13.53 -20.95 9.19
C LYS A 76 -14.01 -22.37 9.53
N ASP A 77 -13.24 -23.14 10.29
CA ASP A 77 -13.61 -24.48 10.69
C ASP A 77 -14.90 -24.50 11.54
N ILE A 78 -15.04 -23.54 12.46
CA ILE A 78 -16.28 -23.37 13.25
C ILE A 78 -17.47 -23.11 12.32
N ILE A 79 -17.34 -22.20 11.35
CA ILE A 79 -18.41 -21.88 10.40
C ILE A 79 -18.78 -23.11 9.56
N VAL A 80 -17.81 -23.83 9.03
CA VAL A 80 -18.03 -25.03 8.20
C VAL A 80 -18.71 -26.13 9.00
N ARG A 81 -18.28 -26.38 10.23
CA ARG A 81 -18.91 -27.35 11.14
C ARG A 81 -20.33 -26.96 11.51
N TYR A 82 -20.54 -25.68 11.87
CA TYR A 82 -21.87 -25.17 12.16
C TYR A 82 -22.83 -25.36 10.98
N LYS A 83 -22.43 -24.96 9.78
CA LYS A 83 -23.23 -25.09 8.57
C LYS A 83 -23.54 -26.56 8.25
N TYR A 84 -22.57 -27.46 8.42
CA TYR A 84 -22.82 -28.89 8.28
C TYR A 84 -23.89 -29.39 9.28
N MET A 85 -23.77 -29.02 10.57
CA MET A 85 -24.74 -29.40 11.59
C MET A 85 -26.11 -28.80 11.31
N ALA A 86 -26.18 -27.58 10.77
CA ALA A 86 -27.41 -26.92 10.35
C ALA A 86 -28.05 -27.50 9.07
N GLY A 87 -27.50 -28.58 8.51
CA GLY A 87 -28.11 -29.29 7.39
C GLY A 87 -27.51 -29.03 6.03
N TYR A 88 -26.52 -28.17 5.89
CA TYR A 88 -25.90 -27.84 4.59
C TYR A 88 -24.83 -28.85 4.19
N MET A 89 -24.62 -28.98 2.86
CA MET A 89 -23.41 -29.57 2.30
C MET A 89 -22.31 -28.52 2.33
N ALA A 90 -21.57 -28.47 3.43
CA ALA A 90 -20.55 -27.44 3.68
C ALA A 90 -19.16 -27.93 3.24
N ASN A 91 -18.85 -27.65 1.97
CA ASN A 91 -17.53 -27.94 1.42
C ASN A 91 -16.52 -26.88 1.84
N TYR A 92 -15.31 -27.30 2.18
CA TYR A 92 -14.18 -26.42 2.44
C TYR A 92 -12.95 -26.94 1.72
N VAL A 93 -12.46 -26.19 0.76
CA VAL A 93 -11.24 -26.46 0.01
C VAL A 93 -10.20 -25.42 0.42
N PRO A 94 -9.16 -25.82 1.18
CA PRO A 94 -8.10 -24.91 1.55
C PRO A 94 -7.25 -24.51 0.33
N GLY A 95 -6.66 -23.31 0.38
CA GLY A 95 -5.80 -22.80 -0.68
C GLY A 95 -4.49 -22.22 -0.18
N TRP A 96 -3.55 -21.99 -1.10
CA TRP A 96 -2.27 -21.32 -0.83
C TRP A 96 -1.95 -20.31 -1.91
N ASP A 97 -1.48 -19.14 -1.47
CA ASP A 97 -0.86 -18.13 -2.33
C ASP A 97 0.64 -18.44 -2.45
N THR A 98 1.15 -18.48 -3.68
CA THR A 98 2.48 -19.03 -3.96
C THR A 98 3.30 -18.14 -4.88
N HIS A 99 2.84 -16.91 -5.14
CA HIS A 99 3.48 -15.98 -6.06
C HIS A 99 3.92 -14.68 -5.37
N GLY A 100 4.73 -13.92 -6.12
CA GLY A 100 5.09 -12.55 -5.82
C GLY A 100 6.22 -12.37 -4.82
N LEU A 101 6.42 -11.13 -4.45
CA LEU A 101 7.53 -10.65 -3.61
C LEU A 101 7.70 -11.42 -2.28
N PRO A 102 6.64 -11.80 -1.56
CA PRO A 102 6.80 -12.53 -0.29
C PRO A 102 7.53 -13.86 -0.42
N ILE A 103 7.35 -14.57 -1.54
CA ILE A 103 8.03 -15.84 -1.81
C ILE A 103 9.45 -15.58 -2.30
N GLU A 104 9.63 -14.67 -3.26
CA GLU A 104 10.94 -14.32 -3.82
C GLU A 104 11.89 -13.81 -2.74
N TYR A 105 11.43 -12.88 -1.90
CA TYR A 105 12.22 -12.35 -0.80
C TYR A 105 12.63 -13.44 0.20
N ALA A 106 11.71 -14.33 0.55
CA ALA A 106 11.99 -15.44 1.48
C ALA A 106 13.04 -16.39 0.89
N VAL A 107 12.94 -16.73 -0.40
CA VAL A 107 13.91 -17.59 -1.10
C VAL A 107 15.31 -16.97 -1.10
N LEU A 108 15.42 -15.69 -1.48
CA LEU A 108 16.70 -14.99 -1.53
C LEU A 108 17.32 -14.85 -0.13
N LYS A 109 16.51 -14.52 0.87
CA LYS A 109 16.95 -14.42 2.27
C LYS A 109 17.46 -15.75 2.82
N ASP A 110 16.73 -16.85 2.57
CA ASP A 110 17.09 -18.18 3.08
C ASP A 110 18.31 -18.78 2.35
N SER A 111 18.47 -18.49 1.05
CA SER A 111 19.64 -18.93 0.28
C SER A 111 20.88 -18.08 0.50
N GLY A 112 20.72 -16.81 0.90
CA GLY A 112 21.81 -15.84 0.98
C GLY A 112 22.40 -15.44 -0.38
N GLU A 113 21.72 -15.77 -1.47
CA GLU A 113 22.15 -15.47 -2.84
C GLU A 113 21.64 -14.10 -3.29
N ASP A 114 22.44 -13.40 -4.10
CA ASP A 114 22.05 -12.15 -4.72
C ASP A 114 21.21 -12.42 -5.99
N ARG A 115 20.07 -11.77 -6.12
CA ARG A 115 19.21 -11.83 -7.30
C ARG A 115 19.96 -11.50 -8.60
N ALA A 116 20.93 -10.57 -8.55
CA ALA A 116 21.74 -10.17 -9.70
C ALA A 116 22.56 -11.32 -10.30
N ASN A 117 22.88 -12.34 -9.50
CA ASN A 117 23.67 -13.50 -9.90
C ASN A 117 22.83 -14.69 -10.36
N MET A 118 21.50 -14.54 -10.43
CA MET A 118 20.55 -15.62 -10.70
C MET A 118 19.71 -15.33 -11.94
N SER A 119 19.57 -16.33 -12.82
CA SER A 119 18.63 -16.20 -13.92
C SER A 119 17.17 -16.20 -13.45
N VAL A 120 16.29 -15.53 -14.20
CA VAL A 120 14.84 -15.50 -13.88
C VAL A 120 14.26 -16.90 -13.78
N LEU A 121 14.67 -17.82 -14.67
CA LEU A 121 14.19 -19.20 -14.67
C LEU A 121 14.63 -19.97 -13.43
N GLU A 122 15.84 -19.74 -12.98
CA GLU A 122 16.38 -20.37 -11.77
C GLU A 122 15.64 -19.86 -10.52
N LEU A 123 15.45 -18.53 -10.40
CA LEU A 123 14.68 -17.96 -9.31
C LEU A 123 13.28 -18.55 -9.27
N ARG A 124 12.56 -18.60 -10.41
CA ARG A 124 11.21 -19.19 -10.48
C ARG A 124 11.17 -20.65 -10.03
N ARG A 125 12.16 -21.45 -10.41
CA ARG A 125 12.26 -22.86 -9.95
C ARG A 125 12.48 -22.94 -8.44
N LYS A 126 13.38 -22.15 -7.89
CA LYS A 126 13.61 -22.08 -6.43
C LYS A 126 12.36 -21.65 -5.68
N CYS A 127 11.63 -20.64 -6.17
CA CYS A 127 10.36 -20.20 -5.59
C CYS A 127 9.31 -21.30 -5.60
N LEU A 128 9.17 -22.04 -6.70
CA LEU A 128 8.24 -23.16 -6.80
C LEU A 128 8.52 -24.26 -5.78
N GLU A 129 9.78 -24.67 -5.67
CA GLU A 129 10.16 -25.71 -4.70
C GLU A 129 10.02 -25.24 -3.26
N TYR A 130 10.34 -23.98 -3.00
CA TYR A 130 10.13 -23.35 -1.69
C TYR A 130 8.66 -23.34 -1.30
N ALA A 131 7.78 -22.90 -2.19
CA ALA A 131 6.34 -22.88 -1.95
C ALA A 131 5.78 -24.30 -1.70
N LYS A 132 6.14 -25.29 -2.50
CA LYS A 132 5.75 -26.69 -2.31
C LYS A 132 6.13 -27.20 -0.92
N LYS A 133 7.35 -26.94 -0.46
CA LYS A 133 7.81 -27.30 0.87
C LYS A 133 6.93 -26.70 1.97
N TRP A 134 6.65 -25.42 1.90
CA TRP A 134 5.88 -24.73 2.93
C TRP A 134 4.39 -25.09 2.92
N ILE A 135 3.81 -25.39 1.76
CA ILE A 135 2.46 -25.93 1.67
C ILE A 135 2.33 -27.19 2.51
N GLU A 136 3.23 -28.15 2.39
CA GLU A 136 3.15 -29.41 3.15
C GLU A 136 3.35 -29.21 4.65
N ILE A 137 4.24 -28.30 5.05
CA ILE A 137 4.44 -27.95 6.47
C ILE A 137 3.17 -27.30 7.03
N GLN A 138 2.65 -26.28 6.37
CA GLN A 138 1.46 -25.57 6.83
C GLN A 138 0.20 -26.47 6.79
N LYS A 139 0.06 -27.35 5.78
CA LYS A 139 -1.00 -28.36 5.73
C LYS A 139 -0.97 -29.23 6.98
N THR A 140 0.21 -29.71 7.36
CA THR A 140 0.37 -30.54 8.56
C THR A 140 -0.04 -29.79 9.82
N ASP A 141 0.37 -28.52 9.95
CA ASP A 141 0.03 -27.68 11.08
C ASP A 141 -1.48 -27.40 11.17
N PHE A 142 -2.15 -27.11 10.06
CA PHE A 142 -3.61 -26.91 10.03
C PHE A 142 -4.38 -28.17 10.37
N ILE A 143 -3.95 -29.32 9.87
CA ILE A 143 -4.55 -30.62 10.23
C ILE A 143 -4.33 -30.90 11.74
N ARG A 144 -3.14 -30.59 12.28
CA ARG A 144 -2.85 -30.73 13.70
C ARG A 144 -3.75 -29.85 14.57
N MET A 145 -4.15 -28.68 14.09
CA MET A 145 -5.14 -27.81 14.76
C MET A 145 -6.56 -28.36 14.71
N GLY A 146 -6.82 -29.44 13.99
CA GLY A 146 -8.13 -30.07 13.86
C GLY A 146 -9.00 -29.45 12.75
N VAL A 147 -8.44 -28.66 11.85
CA VAL A 147 -9.18 -28.12 10.69
C VAL A 147 -9.61 -29.25 9.77
N ILE A 148 -10.89 -29.30 9.42
CA ILE A 148 -11.46 -30.30 8.52
C ILE A 148 -11.76 -29.69 7.16
N GLY A 149 -11.10 -30.19 6.12
CA GLY A 149 -11.25 -29.71 4.74
C GLY A 149 -10.72 -30.71 3.73
N ASP A 150 -10.91 -30.40 2.44
CA ASP A 150 -10.38 -31.17 1.33
C ASP A 150 -8.94 -30.74 1.03
N PHE A 151 -8.02 -31.17 1.88
CA PHE A 151 -6.60 -30.86 1.75
C PHE A 151 -5.92 -31.57 0.58
N ASP A 152 -6.53 -32.64 0.05
CA ASP A 152 -5.96 -33.41 -1.06
C ASP A 152 -6.30 -32.78 -2.41
N ASN A 153 -7.47 -32.16 -2.53
CA ASN A 153 -7.87 -31.38 -3.72
C ASN A 153 -7.77 -29.87 -3.47
N ARG A 154 -6.78 -29.45 -2.65
CA ARG A 154 -6.49 -28.04 -2.37
C ARG A 154 -6.22 -27.27 -3.66
N TYR A 155 -6.48 -25.96 -3.66
CA TYR A 155 -6.02 -25.10 -4.74
C TYR A 155 -4.71 -24.38 -4.38
N VAL A 156 -3.87 -24.16 -5.38
CA VAL A 156 -2.62 -23.41 -5.24
C VAL A 156 -2.48 -22.46 -6.43
N THR A 157 -2.03 -21.25 -6.20
CA THR A 157 -2.01 -20.22 -7.25
C THR A 157 -0.99 -20.52 -8.37
N PHE A 158 -0.02 -21.40 -8.15
CA PHE A 158 0.88 -21.86 -9.21
C PHE A 158 0.30 -23.03 -10.08
N ASP A 159 -0.95 -23.44 -9.84
CA ASP A 159 -1.58 -24.47 -10.69
C ASP A 159 -1.86 -23.88 -12.08
N PRO A 160 -1.35 -24.49 -13.18
CA PRO A 160 -1.55 -23.95 -14.52
C PRO A 160 -3.01 -23.78 -14.92
N HIS A 161 -3.92 -24.63 -14.39
CA HIS A 161 -5.35 -24.48 -14.65
C HIS A 161 -5.94 -23.25 -13.98
N LEU A 162 -5.48 -22.94 -12.76
CA LEU A 162 -5.90 -21.73 -12.06
C LEU A 162 -5.35 -20.48 -12.74
N GLU A 163 -4.05 -20.47 -13.06
CA GLU A 163 -3.43 -19.36 -13.82
C GLU A 163 -4.15 -19.11 -15.17
N ALA A 164 -4.47 -20.16 -15.91
CA ALA A 164 -5.22 -20.04 -17.16
C ALA A 164 -6.61 -19.42 -16.94
N LYS A 165 -7.30 -19.79 -15.85
CA LYS A 165 -8.61 -19.25 -15.52
C LYS A 165 -8.54 -17.77 -15.10
N GLU A 166 -7.50 -17.37 -14.37
CA GLU A 166 -7.25 -15.97 -14.02
C GLU A 166 -7.04 -15.11 -15.27
N ILE A 167 -6.22 -15.59 -16.23
CA ILE A 167 -6.00 -14.91 -17.53
C ILE A 167 -7.31 -14.79 -18.31
N GLU A 168 -8.13 -15.84 -18.33
CA GLU A 168 -9.43 -15.83 -19.01
C GLU A 168 -10.37 -14.77 -18.41
N VAL A 169 -10.49 -14.71 -17.08
CA VAL A 169 -11.30 -13.72 -16.37
C VAL A 169 -10.77 -12.31 -16.59
N PHE A 170 -9.45 -12.11 -16.54
CA PHE A 170 -8.81 -10.83 -16.85
C PHE A 170 -9.16 -10.37 -18.27
N GLY A 171 -9.10 -11.27 -19.26
CA GLY A 171 -9.49 -10.99 -20.63
C GLY A 171 -10.97 -10.60 -20.79
N GLU A 172 -11.88 -11.25 -20.03
CA GLU A 172 -13.29 -10.87 -19.99
C GLU A 172 -13.49 -9.44 -19.43
N MET A 173 -12.80 -9.10 -18.33
CA MET A 173 -12.87 -7.78 -17.76
C MET A 173 -12.34 -6.71 -18.71
N ALA A 174 -11.27 -7.00 -19.43
CA ALA A 174 -10.70 -6.10 -20.44
C ALA A 174 -11.69 -5.89 -21.61
N ARG A 175 -12.34 -6.94 -22.12
CA ARG A 175 -13.36 -6.84 -23.18
C ARG A 175 -14.58 -6.02 -22.75
N LYS A 176 -14.93 -6.05 -21.48
CA LYS A 176 -16.01 -5.23 -20.91
C LYS A 176 -15.60 -3.79 -20.60
N GLY A 177 -14.36 -3.41 -20.85
CA GLY A 177 -13.85 -2.07 -20.60
C GLY A 177 -13.55 -1.73 -19.14
N TYR A 178 -13.54 -2.72 -18.24
CA TYR A 178 -13.22 -2.50 -16.82
C TYR A 178 -11.73 -2.35 -16.57
N ILE A 179 -10.90 -2.82 -17.49
CA ILE A 179 -9.44 -2.75 -17.41
C ILE A 179 -8.92 -1.90 -18.55
N TYR A 180 -8.10 -0.93 -18.24
CA TYR A 180 -7.42 -0.05 -19.18
C TYR A 180 -6.01 0.26 -18.69
N LYS A 181 -5.12 0.61 -19.63
CA LYS A 181 -3.76 1.07 -19.31
C LYS A 181 -3.80 2.53 -18.87
N GLY A 182 -3.31 2.81 -17.69
CA GLY A 182 -3.25 4.16 -17.13
C GLY A 182 -1.99 4.37 -16.29
N LYS A 183 -1.79 5.62 -15.84
CA LYS A 183 -0.76 5.98 -14.88
C LYS A 183 -1.40 6.18 -13.51
N LYS A 184 -0.69 5.78 -12.46
CA LYS A 184 -1.07 6.00 -11.05
C LYS A 184 0.21 6.12 -10.24
N ALA A 185 0.24 7.03 -9.26
CA ALA A 185 1.33 7.06 -8.29
C ALA A 185 1.32 5.77 -7.47
N VAL A 186 2.46 5.10 -7.35
CA VAL A 186 2.65 3.85 -6.61
C VAL A 186 3.94 3.93 -5.79
N TYR A 187 3.97 3.23 -4.67
CA TYR A 187 5.22 3.02 -3.94
C TYR A 187 6.13 2.08 -4.73
N TRP A 188 7.39 2.43 -4.81
CA TRP A 188 8.40 1.68 -5.55
C TRP A 188 9.59 1.35 -4.67
N CYS A 189 10.03 0.10 -4.68
CA CYS A 189 11.26 -0.33 -4.02
C CYS A 189 12.38 -0.46 -5.05
N SER A 190 13.40 0.40 -4.98
CA SER A 190 14.57 0.35 -5.87
C SER A 190 15.46 -0.87 -5.65
N HIS A 191 15.41 -1.51 -4.47
CA HIS A 191 16.16 -2.74 -4.19
C HIS A 191 15.47 -3.97 -4.77
N CYS A 192 14.14 -4.05 -4.64
CA CYS A 192 13.36 -5.15 -5.19
C CYS A 192 12.96 -4.92 -6.66
N GLU A 193 13.17 -3.72 -7.19
CA GLU A 193 12.80 -3.30 -8.56
C GLU A 193 11.32 -3.57 -8.87
N THR A 194 10.43 -3.27 -7.91
CA THR A 194 9.00 -3.52 -8.05
C THR A 194 8.15 -2.48 -7.31
N ALA A 195 6.90 -2.34 -7.75
CA ALA A 195 5.88 -1.63 -6.99
C ALA A 195 5.54 -2.40 -5.71
N LEU A 196 5.19 -1.67 -4.65
CA LEU A 196 4.79 -2.23 -3.37
C LEU A 196 3.30 -2.01 -3.13
N ALA A 197 2.62 -3.02 -2.58
CA ALA A 197 1.33 -2.85 -1.95
C ALA A 197 1.50 -2.14 -0.59
N GLU A 198 0.44 -1.49 -0.10
CA GLU A 198 0.48 -0.76 1.18
C GLU A 198 0.94 -1.63 2.36
N ALA A 199 0.52 -2.90 2.39
CA ALA A 199 0.91 -3.86 3.42
C ALA A 199 2.39 -4.28 3.39
N GLU A 200 3.11 -3.98 2.31
CA GLU A 200 4.53 -4.29 2.12
C GLU A 200 5.45 -3.12 2.48
N ILE A 201 4.86 -1.97 2.84
CA ILE A 201 5.59 -0.74 3.14
C ILE A 201 6.01 -0.75 4.61
N GLU A 202 7.28 -0.53 4.86
CA GLU A 202 7.83 -0.29 6.20
C GLU A 202 8.25 1.16 6.35
N TYR A 203 7.74 1.84 7.39
CA TYR A 203 8.10 3.21 7.70
C TYR A 203 9.23 3.23 8.74
N LYS A 204 10.24 4.10 8.49
CA LYS A 204 11.37 4.32 9.40
C LYS A 204 11.67 5.82 9.48
N ASP A 205 12.07 6.27 10.65
CA ASP A 205 12.55 7.64 10.82
C ASP A 205 13.80 7.87 9.96
N ARG A 206 13.79 8.94 9.18
CA ARG A 206 14.89 9.35 8.32
C ARG A 206 15.16 10.84 8.48
N LYS A 207 16.44 11.21 8.64
CA LYS A 207 16.84 12.60 8.51
C LYS A 207 16.98 12.96 7.03
N SER A 208 16.27 14.00 6.61
CA SER A 208 16.35 14.55 5.27
C SER A 208 16.65 16.05 5.34
N PRO A 209 17.48 16.60 4.45
CA PRO A 209 17.64 18.04 4.38
C PRO A 209 16.32 18.67 3.89
N SER A 210 15.95 19.80 4.49
CA SER A 210 14.88 20.66 3.96
C SER A 210 15.48 21.86 3.27
N ILE A 211 14.88 22.27 2.18
CA ILE A 211 15.33 23.42 1.39
C ILE A 211 14.16 24.33 1.00
N TYR A 212 14.46 25.61 0.88
CA TYR A 212 13.60 26.61 0.26
C TYR A 212 14.10 26.88 -1.16
N VAL A 213 13.20 26.94 -2.14
CA VAL A 213 13.58 27.11 -3.55
C VAL A 213 12.73 28.20 -4.20
N LYS A 214 13.39 29.14 -4.89
CA LYS A 214 12.76 30.23 -5.63
C LYS A 214 12.40 29.78 -7.04
N PHE A 215 11.16 30.03 -7.46
CA PHE A 215 10.65 29.84 -8.83
C PHE A 215 10.40 31.18 -9.46
N PRO A 216 11.15 31.60 -10.51
CA PRO A 216 10.97 32.89 -11.13
C PRO A 216 9.58 33.07 -11.74
N ALA A 217 8.98 34.24 -11.58
CA ALA A 217 7.69 34.56 -12.22
C ALA A 217 7.81 34.62 -13.74
N LYS A 218 6.80 34.10 -14.47
CA LYS A 218 6.70 34.13 -15.92
C LYS A 218 5.46 34.88 -16.40
N ASN A 219 4.29 34.44 -16.03
CA ASN A 219 3.01 35.08 -16.31
C ASN A 219 2.09 34.96 -15.11
N ILE A 220 2.14 35.93 -14.24
CA ILE A 220 1.42 35.95 -12.96
C ILE A 220 0.10 36.76 -13.05
N LYS A 221 -0.45 36.95 -14.24
CA LYS A 221 -1.77 37.60 -14.46
C LYS A 221 -1.91 38.99 -13.83
N GLY A 222 -0.82 39.75 -13.72
CA GLY A 222 -0.84 41.07 -13.09
C GLY A 222 -0.98 41.03 -11.54
N LEU A 223 -0.73 39.90 -10.90
CA LEU A 223 -0.81 39.74 -9.44
C LEU A 223 0.48 40.20 -8.72
N GLY A 224 1.44 40.75 -9.42
CA GLY A 224 2.65 41.36 -8.84
C GLY A 224 2.38 42.69 -8.17
N PRO A 225 3.28 43.17 -7.29
CA PRO A 225 3.23 44.51 -6.75
C PRO A 225 3.40 45.56 -7.88
N GLU A 226 2.72 46.69 -7.75
CA GLU A 226 2.73 47.74 -8.79
C GLU A 226 4.11 48.32 -8.96
N GLY A 227 4.55 48.51 -10.22
CA GLY A 227 5.83 49.09 -10.58
C GLY A 227 7.08 48.22 -10.36
N VAL A 228 6.90 46.96 -9.92
CA VAL A 228 8.01 46.02 -9.70
C VAL A 228 8.33 45.24 -10.97
N ASP A 229 9.61 45.15 -11.31
CA ASP A 229 10.08 44.32 -12.41
C ASP A 229 9.84 42.83 -12.12
N GLN A 230 9.25 42.13 -13.08
CA GLN A 230 8.92 40.70 -12.97
C GLN A 230 10.15 39.85 -12.71
N SER A 231 11.34 40.23 -13.14
CA SER A 231 12.58 39.49 -12.87
C SER A 231 12.95 39.39 -11.40
N LYS A 232 12.36 40.26 -10.54
CA LYS A 232 12.52 40.25 -9.08
C LYS A 232 11.46 39.46 -8.35
N LEU A 233 10.48 38.86 -9.04
CA LEU A 233 9.33 38.16 -8.47
C LEU A 233 9.55 36.65 -8.47
N PHE A 234 9.38 36.01 -7.34
CA PHE A 234 9.56 34.55 -7.18
C PHE A 234 8.47 33.95 -6.32
N ALA A 235 7.96 32.77 -6.68
CA ALA A 235 7.28 31.92 -5.71
C ALA A 235 8.33 31.11 -4.93
N VAL A 236 8.18 31.01 -3.62
CA VAL A 236 9.11 30.24 -2.78
C VAL A 236 8.41 29.02 -2.25
N ILE A 237 8.93 27.84 -2.58
CA ILE A 237 8.46 26.56 -2.05
C ILE A 237 9.40 26.06 -0.95
N TRP A 238 8.89 25.14 -0.13
CA TRP A 238 9.68 24.38 0.82
C TRP A 238 9.50 22.87 0.56
N THR A 239 10.58 22.11 0.67
CA THR A 239 10.51 20.65 0.50
C THR A 239 11.53 19.95 1.38
N THR A 240 11.16 18.76 1.86
CA THR A 240 12.04 17.78 2.53
C THR A 240 12.56 16.70 1.57
N THR A 241 12.16 16.76 0.29
CA THR A 241 12.54 15.80 -0.75
C THR A 241 13.16 16.51 -1.96
N PRO A 242 14.34 17.14 -1.80
CA PRO A 242 14.93 17.97 -2.85
C PRO A 242 15.26 17.22 -4.14
N TRP A 243 15.44 15.91 -4.08
CA TRP A 243 15.72 15.07 -5.24
C TRP A 243 14.55 14.95 -6.22
N THR A 244 13.34 15.38 -5.85
CA THR A 244 12.17 15.40 -6.74
C THR A 244 12.03 16.70 -7.55
N ILE A 245 12.83 17.74 -7.26
CA ILE A 245 12.80 19.02 -8.00
C ILE A 245 12.96 18.83 -9.52
N PRO A 246 13.81 17.93 -10.05
CA PRO A 246 13.87 17.68 -11.50
C PRO A 246 12.54 17.32 -12.15
N ALA A 247 11.66 16.68 -11.39
CA ALA A 247 10.32 16.27 -11.82
C ALA A 247 9.23 17.32 -11.53
N ASN A 248 9.57 18.47 -10.96
CA ASN A 248 8.61 19.52 -10.67
C ASN A 248 7.89 19.96 -11.94
N GLN A 249 6.55 20.05 -11.87
CA GLN A 249 5.70 20.54 -12.95
C GLN A 249 4.74 21.64 -12.47
N TYR A 250 4.45 21.68 -11.17
CA TYR A 250 3.44 22.57 -10.61
C TYR A 250 3.87 23.11 -9.24
N ILE A 251 3.17 24.16 -8.82
CA ILE A 251 3.16 24.67 -7.44
C ILE A 251 1.72 24.59 -6.96
N SER A 252 1.44 23.88 -5.88
CA SER A 252 0.11 23.82 -5.27
C SER A 252 -0.05 24.89 -4.21
N VAL A 253 -1.20 25.56 -4.22
CA VAL A 253 -1.63 26.55 -3.22
C VAL A 253 -3.03 26.19 -2.71
N ASN A 254 -3.34 26.50 -1.45
CA ASN A 254 -4.70 26.31 -0.97
C ASN A 254 -5.59 27.48 -1.39
N PRO A 255 -6.70 27.25 -2.09
CA PRO A 255 -7.53 28.32 -2.63
C PRO A 255 -8.11 29.27 -1.56
N LYS A 256 -8.23 28.80 -0.32
CA LYS A 256 -8.84 29.53 0.80
C LYS A 256 -7.84 30.33 1.63
N PHE A 257 -6.55 30.12 1.45
CA PHE A 257 -5.53 30.76 2.24
C PHE A 257 -5.13 32.11 1.63
N THR A 258 -4.58 32.98 2.48
CA THR A 258 -4.12 34.31 2.09
C THR A 258 -2.65 34.27 1.71
N TYR A 259 -2.31 34.74 0.53
CA TYR A 259 -0.96 34.87 0.01
C TYR A 259 -0.58 36.34 -0.12
N VAL A 260 0.69 36.61 0.11
CA VAL A 260 1.27 37.96 0.08
C VAL A 260 2.62 37.93 -0.65
N TRP A 261 3.00 39.07 -1.20
CA TRP A 261 4.40 39.29 -1.56
C TRP A 261 5.18 39.77 -0.36
N VAL A 262 6.34 39.21 -0.16
CA VAL A 262 7.33 39.64 0.83
C VAL A 262 8.50 40.25 0.08
N HIS A 263 8.75 41.51 0.30
CA HIS A 263 9.94 42.22 -0.23
C HIS A 263 11.11 41.99 0.70
N ASN A 264 12.12 41.27 0.25
CA ASN A 264 13.41 41.17 0.92
C ASN A 264 14.24 42.39 0.57
N LEU A 265 14.39 43.30 1.51
CA LEU A 265 15.03 44.61 1.29
C LEU A 265 16.55 44.50 1.06
N ASP A 266 17.18 43.44 1.55
CA ASP A 266 18.63 43.23 1.37
C ASP A 266 18.97 42.70 -0.05
N ALA A 267 18.11 41.85 -0.61
CA ALA A 267 18.29 41.28 -1.94
C ALA A 267 17.55 42.04 -3.05
N ASP A 268 16.63 42.94 -2.70
CA ASP A 268 15.69 43.62 -3.58
C ASP A 268 14.89 42.62 -4.45
N GLU A 269 14.40 41.56 -3.80
CA GLU A 269 13.59 40.50 -4.41
C GLU A 269 12.24 40.34 -3.67
N TYR A 270 11.23 39.87 -4.37
CA TYR A 270 9.88 39.67 -3.87
C TYR A 270 9.50 38.21 -3.87
N TYR A 271 9.04 37.70 -2.73
CA TYR A 271 8.71 36.27 -2.50
C TYR A 271 7.22 36.09 -2.27
N LEU A 272 6.57 35.29 -3.12
CA LEU A 272 5.20 34.87 -2.88
C LEU A 272 5.17 33.77 -1.83
N MET A 273 4.46 34.03 -0.74
CA MET A 273 4.26 33.09 0.38
C MET A 273 2.87 33.24 0.99
N ASN A 274 2.45 32.22 1.73
CA ASN A 274 1.30 32.36 2.63
C ASN A 274 1.63 33.38 3.75
N LYS A 275 0.66 34.25 4.06
CA LYS A 275 0.85 35.35 5.02
C LYS A 275 1.21 34.88 6.42
N GLU A 276 0.59 33.78 6.89
CA GLU A 276 0.79 33.25 8.23
C GLU A 276 2.13 32.53 8.38
N LEU A 277 2.57 31.85 7.32
CA LEU A 277 3.80 31.06 7.30
C LEU A 277 5.06 31.91 6.98
N ALA A 278 4.88 33.06 6.33
CA ALA A 278 5.98 33.89 5.85
C ALA A 278 7.00 34.27 6.95
N PRO A 279 6.62 34.71 8.16
CA PRO A 279 7.59 35.05 9.20
C PRO A 279 8.50 33.89 9.60
N ALA A 280 7.94 32.70 9.76
CA ALA A 280 8.71 31.52 10.13
C ALA A 280 9.65 31.07 9.01
N ALA A 281 9.17 31.05 7.75
CA ALA A 281 9.95 30.70 6.59
C ALA A 281 11.12 31.66 6.35
N LEU A 282 10.90 32.97 6.56
CA LEU A 282 11.95 34.00 6.45
C LEU A 282 13.01 33.87 7.55
N ALA A 283 12.59 33.57 8.78
CA ALA A 283 13.51 33.31 9.88
C ALA A 283 14.42 32.10 9.62
N ASP A 284 13.85 31.01 9.08
CA ASP A 284 14.62 29.84 8.66
C ASP A 284 15.63 30.18 7.54
N CYS A 285 15.25 31.07 6.63
CA CYS A 285 16.12 31.58 5.57
C CYS A 285 17.10 32.65 6.04
N LYS A 286 17.06 33.07 7.32
CA LYS A 286 17.87 34.16 7.90
C LYS A 286 17.66 35.50 7.21
N ILE A 287 16.40 35.78 6.80
CA ILE A 287 15.98 37.04 6.18
C ILE A 287 15.26 37.84 7.27
N GLU A 288 15.92 38.85 7.80
CA GLU A 288 15.40 39.70 8.90
C GLU A 288 14.85 41.05 8.42
N ASN A 289 15.37 41.54 7.30
CA ASN A 289 15.01 42.84 6.73
C ASN A 289 14.01 42.69 5.58
N TYR A 290 12.71 42.66 5.92
CA TYR A 290 11.64 42.49 4.96
C TYR A 290 10.39 43.30 5.30
N GLU A 291 9.55 43.52 4.28
CA GLU A 291 8.21 44.09 4.44
C GLU A 291 7.18 43.36 3.58
N PHE A 292 5.92 43.43 3.93
CA PHE A 292 4.83 42.92 3.08
C PHE A 292 4.53 43.97 2.00
N ALA A 293 4.47 43.55 0.74
CA ALA A 293 4.28 44.39 -0.41
C ALA A 293 3.00 44.04 -1.19
N GLY A 294 2.39 45.01 -1.79
CA GLY A 294 1.20 44.81 -2.60
C GLY A 294 -0.05 44.50 -1.80
N ARG A 295 -1.04 43.88 -2.45
CA ARG A 295 -2.30 43.48 -1.82
C ARG A 295 -2.26 42.01 -1.35
N GLU A 296 -3.09 41.71 -0.39
CA GLU A 296 -3.39 40.33 -0.03
C GLU A 296 -4.22 39.67 -1.12
N MET A 297 -3.97 38.39 -1.39
CA MET A 297 -4.59 37.59 -2.43
C MET A 297 -5.02 36.25 -1.88
N THR A 298 -6.13 35.71 -2.35
CA THR A 298 -6.50 34.33 -2.06
C THR A 298 -5.72 33.37 -2.95
N GLY A 299 -5.53 32.12 -2.51
CA GLY A 299 -4.90 31.10 -3.34
C GLY A 299 -5.65 30.85 -4.65
N ALA A 300 -6.98 31.02 -4.66
CA ALA A 300 -7.79 30.88 -5.88
C ALA A 300 -7.42 31.88 -6.99
N GLU A 301 -6.98 33.09 -6.65
CA GLU A 301 -6.56 34.08 -7.64
C GLU A 301 -5.31 33.64 -8.40
N TRP A 302 -4.50 32.75 -7.81
CA TRP A 302 -3.27 32.23 -8.40
C TRP A 302 -3.48 31.06 -9.36
N GLU A 303 -4.70 30.51 -9.47
CA GLU A 303 -4.97 29.36 -10.35
C GLU A 303 -4.42 29.59 -11.76
N LEU A 304 -3.60 28.67 -12.24
CA LEU A 304 -2.93 28.71 -13.54
C LEU A 304 -2.00 29.93 -13.80
N ALA A 305 -1.56 30.62 -12.73
CA ALA A 305 -0.42 31.54 -12.87
C ALA A 305 0.85 30.74 -13.24
N GLU A 306 1.76 31.36 -13.96
CA GLU A 306 2.94 30.71 -14.52
C GLU A 306 4.22 31.18 -13.85
N PHE A 307 5.03 30.22 -13.44
CA PHE A 307 6.40 30.40 -12.99
C PHE A 307 7.36 29.62 -13.89
N MET A 308 8.65 29.83 -13.74
CA MET A 308 9.68 29.02 -14.39
C MET A 308 10.28 28.03 -13.41
N HIS A 309 10.65 26.87 -13.94
CA HIS A 309 11.43 25.91 -13.18
C HIS A 309 12.72 26.54 -12.65
N PRO A 310 13.17 26.28 -11.41
CA PRO A 310 14.33 26.96 -10.81
C PRO A 310 15.63 26.70 -11.56
N TRP A 311 15.74 25.59 -12.26
CA TRP A 311 16.87 25.28 -13.13
C TRP A 311 16.57 25.75 -14.57
N ALA A 312 17.18 26.87 -14.96
CA ALA A 312 16.94 27.48 -16.25
C ALA A 312 17.18 26.52 -17.44
N SER A 313 18.10 25.56 -17.31
CA SER A 313 18.36 24.52 -18.32
C SER A 313 17.15 23.69 -18.72
N TYR A 314 16.15 23.54 -17.82
CA TYR A 314 14.93 22.80 -18.15
C TYR A 314 13.94 23.59 -19.00
N ASN A 315 14.03 24.90 -19.02
CA ASN A 315 13.12 25.80 -19.74
C ASN A 315 11.64 25.40 -19.62
N ARG A 316 11.24 25.00 -18.41
CA ARG A 316 9.91 24.45 -18.11
C ARG A 316 9.04 25.49 -17.44
N THR A 317 7.82 25.66 -17.96
CA THR A 317 6.77 26.43 -17.30
C THR A 317 6.14 25.59 -16.20
N VAL A 318 5.99 26.19 -15.03
CA VAL A 318 5.38 25.60 -13.82
C VAL A 318 4.10 26.36 -13.54
N TYR A 319 2.96 25.66 -13.57
CA TYR A 319 1.65 26.27 -13.30
C TYR A 319 1.28 26.17 -11.83
N VAL A 320 0.53 27.15 -11.33
CA VAL A 320 -0.04 27.11 -10.00
C VAL A 320 -1.37 26.35 -10.05
N LEU A 321 -1.54 25.38 -9.16
CA LEU A 321 -2.74 24.57 -9.01
C LEU A 321 -3.37 24.75 -7.62
N GLU A 322 -4.69 24.68 -7.55
CA GLU A 322 -5.41 24.63 -6.29
C GLU A 322 -5.32 23.24 -5.67
N GLY A 323 -4.73 23.14 -4.48
CA GLY A 323 -4.57 21.91 -3.71
C GLY A 323 -5.06 22.03 -2.28
N ASN A 324 -6.11 21.28 -1.92
CA ASN A 324 -6.63 21.27 -0.54
C ASN A 324 -5.68 20.58 0.46
N HIS A 325 -4.70 19.81 -0.02
CA HIS A 325 -3.65 19.17 0.78
C HIS A 325 -2.62 20.16 1.33
N VAL A 326 -2.59 21.39 0.80
CA VAL A 326 -1.70 22.44 1.32
C VAL A 326 -2.22 22.89 2.70
N THR A 327 -1.38 22.76 3.71
CA THR A 327 -1.68 23.10 5.12
C THR A 327 -0.88 24.30 5.60
N LEU A 328 -1.13 24.74 6.85
CA LEU A 328 -0.40 25.83 7.51
C LEU A 328 0.58 25.33 8.58
N ASP A 329 0.94 24.03 8.54
CA ASP A 329 1.77 23.43 9.60
C ASP A 329 3.25 23.78 9.44
N ALA A 330 3.73 23.95 8.21
CA ALA A 330 5.14 24.25 7.91
C ALA A 330 5.33 24.77 6.47
N GLY A 331 6.50 25.32 6.19
CA GLY A 331 6.93 25.75 4.87
C GLY A 331 6.46 27.14 4.51
N THR A 332 6.06 27.35 3.27
CA THR A 332 5.71 28.67 2.70
C THR A 332 4.24 28.79 2.27
N GLY A 333 3.47 27.71 2.35
CA GLY A 333 2.13 27.65 1.75
C GLY A 333 2.11 27.48 0.24
N CYS A 334 3.27 27.56 -0.44
CA CYS A 334 3.47 27.16 -1.82
C CYS A 334 4.17 25.80 -1.83
N VAL A 335 3.50 24.76 -2.33
CA VAL A 335 3.99 23.38 -2.27
C VAL A 335 4.52 22.94 -3.62
N HIS A 336 5.78 22.48 -3.63
CA HIS A 336 6.39 21.80 -4.76
C HIS A 336 5.54 20.58 -5.15
N THR A 337 5.13 20.51 -6.42
CA THR A 337 4.22 19.47 -6.91
C THR A 337 4.84 18.77 -8.11
N ALA A 338 5.07 17.46 -7.93
CA ALA A 338 5.63 16.56 -8.94
C ALA A 338 4.75 15.30 -9.07
N PRO A 339 3.81 15.26 -10.03
CA PRO A 339 2.82 14.19 -10.14
C PRO A 339 3.39 12.77 -10.26
N GLY A 340 4.62 12.63 -10.74
CA GLY A 340 5.33 11.33 -10.79
C GLY A 340 5.91 10.86 -9.45
N HIS A 341 5.85 11.67 -8.38
CA HIS A 341 6.54 11.41 -7.11
C HIS A 341 5.68 11.60 -5.85
N GLY A 342 4.41 11.93 -5.98
CA GLY A 342 3.48 12.10 -4.87
C GLY A 342 2.05 11.71 -5.24
N VAL A 343 1.33 11.09 -4.30
CA VAL A 343 -0.09 10.70 -4.51
C VAL A 343 -0.95 11.96 -4.60
N ASP A 344 -0.84 12.86 -3.62
CA ASP A 344 -1.60 14.12 -3.60
C ASP A 344 -1.29 14.97 -4.84
N ASP A 345 0.00 15.03 -5.24
CA ASP A 345 0.46 15.74 -6.43
C ASP A 345 -0.18 15.19 -7.71
N PHE A 346 -0.26 13.85 -7.79
CA PHE A 346 -0.90 13.20 -8.93
C PHE A 346 -2.41 13.41 -8.96
N GLU A 347 -3.09 13.38 -7.82
CA GLU A 347 -4.53 13.62 -7.73
C GLU A 347 -4.90 15.04 -8.13
N VAL A 348 -4.15 16.04 -7.67
CA VAL A 348 -4.34 17.44 -8.07
C VAL A 348 -4.14 17.60 -9.57
N TYR A 349 -3.04 17.07 -10.13
CA TYR A 349 -2.82 17.08 -11.57
C TYR A 349 -3.96 16.42 -12.34
N LYS A 350 -4.41 15.24 -11.93
CA LYS A 350 -5.50 14.49 -12.56
C LYS A 350 -6.82 15.24 -12.59
N LYS A 351 -7.13 16.01 -11.52
CA LYS A 351 -8.31 16.89 -11.50
C LYS A 351 -8.24 17.87 -12.69
N TYR A 352 -7.11 18.57 -12.87
CA TYR A 352 -6.93 19.55 -13.93
C TYR A 352 -6.86 18.92 -15.33
N GLU A 353 -6.27 17.75 -15.46
CA GLU A 353 -6.28 16.99 -16.72
C GLU A 353 -7.70 16.60 -17.13
N ASN A 354 -8.50 16.06 -16.18
CA ASN A 354 -9.89 15.66 -16.43
C ASN A 354 -10.80 16.86 -16.78
N GLU A 355 -10.52 18.04 -16.22
CA GLU A 355 -11.21 19.28 -16.54
C GLU A 355 -10.74 19.87 -17.90
N GLY A 356 -9.76 19.27 -18.55
CA GLY A 356 -9.19 19.73 -19.81
C GLY A 356 -8.36 21.01 -19.70
N LYS A 357 -8.03 21.44 -18.49
CA LYS A 357 -7.22 22.64 -18.23
C LYS A 357 -5.72 22.43 -18.47
N LEU A 358 -5.25 21.20 -18.29
CA LEU A 358 -3.84 20.81 -18.48
C LEU A 358 -3.74 19.60 -19.42
N LYS A 359 -2.67 19.57 -20.22
CA LYS A 359 -2.38 18.48 -21.17
C LYS A 359 -0.90 18.01 -21.10
N GLN A 360 -0.21 18.36 -20.03
CA GLN A 360 1.20 17.97 -19.87
C GLN A 360 1.32 16.51 -19.48
N GLU A 361 2.31 15.81 -20.05
CA GLU A 361 2.63 14.45 -19.57
C GLU A 361 3.30 14.49 -18.21
N VAL A 362 3.01 13.48 -17.37
CA VAL A 362 3.67 13.30 -16.08
C VAL A 362 5.14 12.94 -16.31
N ILE A 363 6.02 13.70 -15.70
CA ILE A 363 7.48 13.54 -15.80
C ILE A 363 7.95 12.58 -14.71
N CYS A 364 8.60 11.49 -15.14
CA CYS A 364 9.22 10.51 -14.24
C CYS A 364 10.70 10.39 -14.65
N PRO A 365 11.60 11.19 -14.06
CA PRO A 365 13.01 11.22 -14.45
C PRO A 365 13.82 10.06 -13.88
N VAL A 366 13.23 9.23 -12.99
CA VAL A 366 13.87 8.07 -12.39
C VAL A 366 13.40 6.83 -13.13
N ASP A 367 14.34 6.06 -13.66
CA ASP A 367 14.07 4.76 -14.26
C ASP A 367 14.19 3.62 -13.23
N ASN A 368 14.14 2.38 -13.68
CA ASN A 368 14.20 1.18 -12.83
C ASN A 368 15.62 0.65 -12.62
N LYS A 369 16.66 1.44 -12.93
CA LYS A 369 18.06 1.03 -12.82
C LYS A 369 18.80 1.77 -11.72
#